data_4abba9eea1112d99fc3890310f3a52d0
#
_entry.id   4abba9eea1112d99fc3890310f3a52d0
#
_cell.length_a   1.000
_cell.length_b   1.000
_cell.length_c   1.000
_cell.angle_alpha   90.00
_cell.angle_beta   90.00
_cell.angle_gamma   90.00
#
_symmetry.space_group_name_H-M   'P 1'
#
loop_
_entity.id
_entity.type
_entity.pdbx_description
1 polymer ?
#
loop_
_entity_poly.entity_id
_entity_poly.type
_entity_poly.pdbx_seq_one_letter_code
_entity_poly.pdbx_strand_id
1 'polypeptide(L)'
;SLPSRGLGDVYKRQAEETPEKILRAIIDPYVGAQPFQGRQLAFELGLQGTQIRQFTDLFMGLAKLFEETDCSLLEINPLVITEEGNVHCLDAKMNVDGNALYRQQKIAAMDDPSQEDEREAQAAEYNLNYVALDGNIGCMVNGAGLAMGTMDLVKLHGGNPANFLDVGGGATKEAVSEAFKIILSDSAVNAVLINIFGGIVSCATIAAVSYTHLTLPTT
;
A
#
# COMPACT_ATOMS: atom_id res chain seq x y z
N SER A 1 2.52 -30.10 -5.59
CA SER A 1 2.68 -28.73 -5.08
C SER A 1 1.53 -27.90 -5.64
N LEU A 2 0.58 -27.53 -4.79
CA LEU A 2 -0.47 -26.57 -5.13
C LEU A 2 0.19 -25.18 -5.22
N PRO A 3 -0.10 -24.38 -6.28
CA PRO A 3 0.41 -23.01 -6.34
C PRO A 3 -0.22 -22.23 -5.17
N SER A 4 0.60 -21.53 -4.43
CA SER A 4 0.18 -20.58 -3.40
C SER A 4 -0.54 -19.39 -4.07
N ARG A 5 -1.82 -19.57 -4.40
CA ARG A 5 -2.68 -18.42 -4.69
C ARG A 5 -2.88 -17.68 -3.37
N GLY A 6 -2.50 -16.41 -3.34
CA GLY A 6 -2.60 -15.60 -2.14
C GLY A 6 -4.00 -15.65 -1.54
N LEU A 7 -4.11 -15.78 -0.22
CA LEU A 7 -5.37 -15.79 0.52
C LEU A 7 -6.29 -14.61 0.14
N GLY A 8 -5.72 -13.47 -0.26
CA GLY A 8 -6.46 -12.31 -0.73
C GLY A 8 -7.34 -12.56 -1.97
N ASP A 9 -6.95 -13.47 -2.87
CA ASP A 9 -7.75 -13.80 -4.06
C ASP A 9 -8.96 -14.68 -3.73
N VAL A 10 -8.87 -15.50 -2.67
CA VAL A 10 -9.98 -16.32 -2.18
C VAL A 10 -11.07 -15.45 -1.58
N TYR A 11 -10.69 -14.42 -0.83
CA TYR A 11 -11.66 -13.48 -0.20
C TYR A 11 -12.35 -12.58 -1.20
N LYS A 12 -11.63 -12.08 -2.21
CA LYS A 12 -12.25 -11.32 -3.30
C LYS A 12 -13.33 -12.14 -4.01
N ARG A 13 -13.07 -13.42 -4.31
CA ARG A 13 -14.04 -14.31 -4.90
C ARG A 13 -15.23 -14.58 -3.98
N GLN A 14 -15.02 -14.84 -2.69
CA GLN A 14 -16.12 -15.02 -1.74
C GLN A 14 -16.97 -13.76 -1.59
N ALA A 15 -16.36 -12.58 -1.60
CA ALA A 15 -17.08 -11.32 -1.57
C ALA A 15 -17.91 -11.07 -2.83
N GLU A 16 -17.44 -11.54 -3.98
CA GLU A 16 -18.16 -11.45 -5.27
C GLU A 16 -19.26 -12.52 -5.40
N GLU A 17 -18.98 -13.75 -4.96
CA GLU A 17 -19.90 -14.89 -5.11
C GLU A 17 -21.02 -14.93 -4.05
N THR A 18 -20.77 -14.44 -2.84
CA THR A 18 -21.73 -14.47 -1.72
C THR A 18 -21.70 -13.21 -0.87
N PRO A 19 -21.99 -12.03 -1.44
CA PRO A 19 -21.91 -10.75 -0.73
C PRO A 19 -22.84 -10.65 0.49
N GLU A 20 -23.92 -11.45 0.51
CA GLU A 20 -24.87 -11.53 1.63
C GLU A 20 -24.27 -12.18 2.89
N LYS A 21 -23.15 -12.89 2.76
CA LYS A 21 -22.45 -13.49 3.91
C LYS A 21 -21.46 -12.54 4.58
N ILE A 22 -21.23 -11.38 3.99
CA ILE A 22 -20.35 -10.36 4.57
C ILE A 22 -21.13 -9.59 5.64
N LEU A 23 -20.82 -9.88 6.90
CA LEU A 23 -21.37 -9.15 8.03
C LEU A 23 -20.69 -7.79 8.16
N ARG A 24 -21.49 -6.76 8.48
CA ARG A 24 -20.98 -5.37 8.58
C ARG A 24 -21.51 -4.71 9.83
N ALA A 25 -20.64 -4.02 10.54
CA ALA A 25 -21.01 -3.10 11.61
C ALA A 25 -20.39 -1.72 11.31
N ILE A 26 -21.22 -0.70 11.22
CA ILE A 26 -20.76 0.67 11.01
C ILE A 26 -20.46 1.27 12.39
N ILE A 27 -19.23 1.73 12.57
CA ILE A 27 -18.83 2.44 13.78
C ILE A 27 -18.99 3.95 13.53
N ASP A 28 -19.80 4.60 14.33
CA ASP A 28 -19.93 6.05 14.28
C ASP A 28 -18.67 6.69 14.86
N PRO A 29 -18.00 7.60 14.13
CA PRO A 29 -16.73 8.18 14.58
C PRO A 29 -16.85 9.09 15.83
N TYR A 30 -18.05 9.55 16.16
CA TYR A 30 -18.29 10.37 17.36
C TYR A 30 -18.63 9.53 18.59
N VAL A 31 -19.28 8.39 18.39
CA VAL A 31 -19.72 7.51 19.47
C VAL A 31 -18.72 6.39 19.74
N GLY A 32 -17.93 6.03 18.71
CA GLY A 32 -16.99 4.93 18.73
C GLY A 32 -17.66 3.56 18.68
N ALA A 33 -16.86 2.52 18.71
CA ALA A 33 -17.32 1.14 18.74
C ALA A 33 -18.11 0.85 20.03
N GLN A 34 -19.18 0.06 19.90
CA GLN A 34 -20.04 -0.29 21.03
C GLN A 34 -20.07 -1.81 21.24
N PRO A 35 -20.07 -2.31 22.49
CA PRO A 35 -20.04 -3.74 22.77
C PRO A 35 -21.21 -4.53 22.17
N PHE A 36 -22.37 -3.90 21.94
CA PHE A 36 -23.50 -4.57 21.31
C PHE A 36 -23.21 -4.94 19.84
N GLN A 37 -22.42 -4.14 19.13
CA GLN A 37 -22.02 -4.39 17.74
C GLN A 37 -21.14 -5.66 17.67
N GLY A 38 -20.16 -5.76 18.56
CA GLY A 38 -19.33 -6.97 18.68
C GLY A 38 -20.14 -8.21 19.01
N ARG A 39 -21.11 -8.11 19.94
CA ARG A 39 -22.00 -9.22 20.28
C ARG A 39 -22.91 -9.63 19.11
N GLN A 40 -23.45 -8.65 18.39
CA GLN A 40 -24.28 -8.92 17.21
C GLN A 40 -23.49 -9.70 16.17
N LEU A 41 -22.30 -9.22 15.78
CA LEU A 41 -21.43 -9.91 14.85
C LEU A 41 -21.04 -11.32 15.35
N ALA A 42 -20.75 -11.47 16.64
CA ALA A 42 -20.45 -12.78 17.23
C ALA A 42 -21.60 -13.79 17.07
N PHE A 43 -22.83 -13.36 17.28
CA PHE A 43 -24.02 -14.20 17.08
C PHE A 43 -24.22 -14.55 15.60
N GLU A 44 -24.07 -13.58 14.71
CA GLU A 44 -24.20 -13.79 13.26
C GLU A 44 -23.11 -14.73 12.69
N LEU A 45 -21.90 -14.71 13.30
CA LEU A 45 -20.80 -15.65 13.02
C LEU A 45 -21.03 -17.04 13.62
N GLY A 46 -22.07 -17.24 14.42
CA GLY A 46 -22.39 -18.53 15.06
C GLY A 46 -21.52 -18.85 16.29
N LEU A 47 -20.84 -17.86 16.87
CA LEU A 47 -20.03 -18.04 18.08
C LEU A 47 -20.92 -18.32 19.29
N GLN A 48 -20.41 -19.08 20.28
CA GLN A 48 -21.19 -19.54 21.41
C GLN A 48 -20.47 -19.34 22.75
N GLY A 49 -21.23 -19.27 23.82
CA GLY A 49 -20.71 -19.23 25.19
C GLY A 49 -19.69 -18.12 25.41
N THR A 50 -18.50 -18.51 25.88
CA THR A 50 -17.38 -17.58 26.16
C THR A 50 -16.81 -16.91 24.92
N GLN A 51 -16.96 -17.53 23.75
CA GLN A 51 -16.47 -16.99 22.46
C GLN A 51 -17.11 -15.64 22.12
N ILE A 52 -18.40 -15.45 22.43
CA ILE A 52 -19.13 -14.20 22.21
C ILE A 52 -18.44 -13.06 22.96
N ARG A 53 -18.09 -13.31 24.22
CA ARG A 53 -17.39 -12.32 25.02
C ARG A 53 -15.99 -12.06 24.47
N GLN A 54 -15.21 -13.10 24.20
CA GLN A 54 -13.85 -12.98 23.66
C GLN A 54 -13.83 -12.23 22.34
N PHE A 55 -14.75 -12.53 21.43
CA PHE A 55 -14.89 -11.79 20.17
C PHE A 55 -15.29 -10.33 20.39
N THR A 56 -16.21 -10.08 21.32
CA THR A 56 -16.64 -8.70 21.66
C THR A 56 -15.46 -7.89 22.21
N ASP A 57 -14.69 -8.47 23.13
CA ASP A 57 -13.51 -7.83 23.70
C ASP A 57 -12.44 -7.57 22.63
N LEU A 58 -12.23 -8.53 21.71
CA LEU A 58 -11.36 -8.37 20.55
C LEU A 58 -11.84 -7.24 19.63
N PHE A 59 -13.13 -7.23 19.24
CA PHE A 59 -13.71 -6.18 18.40
C PHE A 59 -13.50 -4.79 18.99
N MET A 60 -13.77 -4.64 20.29
CA MET A 60 -13.56 -3.37 21.00
C MET A 60 -12.07 -2.97 21.03
N GLY A 61 -11.19 -3.95 21.26
CA GLY A 61 -9.74 -3.73 21.27
C GLY A 61 -9.20 -3.31 19.91
N LEU A 62 -9.65 -3.95 18.83
CA LEU A 62 -9.25 -3.62 17.46
C LEU A 62 -9.76 -2.22 17.04
N ALA A 63 -10.99 -1.86 17.38
CA ALA A 63 -11.52 -0.54 17.11
C ALA A 63 -10.72 0.54 17.84
N LYS A 64 -10.39 0.32 19.11
CA LYS A 64 -9.54 1.22 19.88
C LYS A 64 -8.13 1.34 19.29
N LEU A 65 -7.51 0.21 18.94
CA LEU A 65 -6.19 0.19 18.30
C LEU A 65 -6.21 0.98 17.00
N PHE A 66 -7.23 0.77 16.15
CA PHE A 66 -7.40 1.47 14.88
C PHE A 66 -7.38 2.99 15.03
N GLU A 67 -8.16 3.50 16.01
CA GLU A 67 -8.26 4.94 16.28
C GLU A 67 -6.96 5.50 16.91
N GLU A 68 -6.43 4.83 17.95
CA GLU A 68 -5.27 5.32 18.71
C GLU A 68 -3.96 5.31 17.90
N THR A 69 -3.87 4.47 16.86
CA THR A 69 -2.66 4.33 16.05
C THR A 69 -2.78 4.92 14.66
N ASP A 70 -3.88 5.65 14.38
CA ASP A 70 -4.14 6.24 13.06
C ASP A 70 -4.06 5.20 11.93
N CYS A 71 -4.66 4.03 12.15
CA CYS A 71 -4.73 2.99 11.13
C CYS A 71 -5.62 3.40 9.95
N SER A 72 -5.18 3.05 8.75
CA SER A 72 -6.00 3.08 7.53
C SER A 72 -6.59 1.71 7.20
N LEU A 73 -5.96 0.63 7.69
CA LEU A 73 -6.41 -0.74 7.59
C LEU A 73 -5.96 -1.52 8.83
N LEU A 74 -6.86 -2.37 9.34
CA LEU A 74 -6.54 -3.38 10.34
C LEU A 74 -7.30 -4.65 10.00
N GLU A 75 -6.59 -5.72 9.70
CA GLU A 75 -7.14 -7.00 9.24
C GLU A 75 -6.62 -8.11 10.15
N ILE A 76 -7.54 -8.97 10.60
CA ILE A 76 -7.22 -10.22 11.28
C ILE A 76 -7.60 -11.37 10.36
N ASN A 77 -6.61 -12.13 9.89
CA ASN A 77 -6.85 -13.17 8.91
C ASN A 77 -5.76 -14.25 8.95
N PRO A 78 -6.12 -15.48 9.41
CA PRO A 78 -7.46 -15.86 9.90
C PRO A 78 -7.68 -15.54 11.38
N LEU A 79 -8.96 -15.37 11.73
CA LEU A 79 -9.46 -15.49 13.09
C LEU A 79 -9.91 -16.93 13.29
N VAL A 80 -9.40 -17.63 14.28
CA VAL A 80 -9.65 -19.05 14.48
C VAL A 80 -10.24 -19.34 15.86
N ILE A 81 -10.91 -20.48 15.97
CA ILE A 81 -11.31 -21.05 17.26
C ILE A 81 -10.34 -22.19 17.55
N THR A 82 -9.65 -22.13 18.70
CA THR A 82 -8.72 -23.18 19.12
C THR A 82 -9.47 -24.43 19.57
N GLU A 83 -8.75 -25.55 19.75
CA GLU A 83 -9.33 -26.80 20.27
C GLU A 83 -9.95 -26.63 21.65
N GLU A 84 -9.40 -25.72 22.48
CA GLU A 84 -9.96 -25.36 23.78
C GLU A 84 -11.20 -24.45 23.69
N GLY A 85 -11.60 -24.08 22.49
CA GLY A 85 -12.78 -23.25 22.22
C GLY A 85 -12.55 -21.74 22.38
N ASN A 86 -11.30 -21.28 22.36
CA ASN A 86 -10.97 -19.86 22.49
C ASN A 86 -10.87 -19.19 21.11
N VAL A 87 -11.28 -17.90 21.04
CA VAL A 87 -11.06 -17.03 19.87
C VAL A 87 -9.59 -16.61 19.85
N HIS A 88 -8.91 -16.82 18.72
CA HIS A 88 -7.49 -16.51 18.59
C HIS A 88 -7.20 -15.82 17.24
N CYS A 89 -6.45 -14.71 17.30
CA CYS A 89 -5.89 -14.05 16.12
C CYS A 89 -4.64 -14.78 15.69
N LEU A 90 -4.64 -15.43 14.54
CA LEU A 90 -3.47 -16.15 14.06
C LEU A 90 -2.49 -15.22 13.36
N ASP A 91 -3.01 -14.29 12.58
CA ASP A 91 -2.23 -13.27 11.89
C ASP A 91 -2.98 -11.94 11.87
N ALA A 92 -2.21 -10.85 11.79
CA ALA A 92 -2.73 -9.50 11.77
C ALA A 92 -1.96 -8.65 10.76
N LYS A 93 -2.70 -7.88 9.94
CA LYS A 93 -2.14 -6.87 9.07
C LYS A 93 -2.63 -5.51 9.50
N MET A 94 -1.70 -4.58 9.69
CA MET A 94 -1.99 -3.21 10.10
C MET A 94 -1.27 -2.24 9.19
N ASN A 95 -2.03 -1.30 8.60
CA ASN A 95 -1.47 -0.17 7.86
C ASN A 95 -1.79 1.10 8.64
N VAL A 96 -0.77 1.89 8.91
CA VAL A 96 -0.89 3.18 9.58
C VAL A 96 -0.89 4.28 8.52
N ASP A 97 -1.67 5.34 8.73
CA ASP A 97 -1.65 6.50 7.85
C ASP A 97 -0.29 7.19 7.91
N GLY A 98 0.45 7.19 6.80
CA GLY A 98 1.77 7.83 6.70
C GLY A 98 1.75 9.30 7.08
N ASN A 99 0.63 10.00 6.83
CA ASN A 99 0.47 11.41 7.21
C ASN A 99 0.35 11.61 8.74
N ALA A 100 0.07 10.55 9.49
CA ALA A 100 -0.03 10.60 10.96
C ALA A 100 1.26 10.17 11.67
N LEU A 101 2.27 9.65 10.97
CA LEU A 101 3.51 9.13 11.56
C LEU A 101 4.25 10.17 12.43
N TYR A 102 4.12 11.48 12.14
CA TYR A 102 4.71 12.54 12.96
C TYR A 102 4.25 12.51 14.42
N ARG A 103 3.05 12.00 14.70
CA ARG A 103 2.50 11.81 16.05
C ARG A 103 2.58 10.37 16.57
N GLN A 104 2.88 9.42 15.70
CA GLN A 104 3.04 7.99 16.00
C GLN A 104 4.52 7.57 16.05
N GLN A 105 5.33 8.31 16.78
CA GLN A 105 6.79 8.15 16.81
C GLN A 105 7.25 6.73 17.19
N LYS A 106 6.50 6.03 18.07
CA LYS A 106 6.82 4.65 18.44
C LYS A 106 6.62 3.68 17.29
N ILE A 107 5.60 3.90 16.47
CA ILE A 107 5.31 3.09 15.29
C ILE A 107 6.32 3.42 14.20
N ALA A 108 6.60 4.69 13.94
CA ALA A 108 7.61 5.10 13.00
C ALA A 108 9.00 4.51 13.33
N ALA A 109 9.32 4.35 14.62
CA ALA A 109 10.57 3.72 15.06
C ALA A 109 10.63 2.17 14.89
N MET A 110 9.50 1.54 14.53
CA MET A 110 9.42 0.10 14.22
C MET A 110 9.67 -0.18 12.74
N ASP A 111 9.82 0.86 11.94
CA ASP A 111 10.15 0.74 10.52
C ASP A 111 11.47 -0.02 10.35
N ASP A 112 11.44 -1.04 9.49
CA ASP A 112 12.59 -1.88 9.17
C ASP A 112 12.86 -1.82 7.66
N PRO A 113 13.74 -0.92 7.23
CA PRO A 113 14.06 -0.76 5.81
C PRO A 113 14.59 -2.05 5.14
N SER A 114 15.06 -3.03 5.93
CA SER A 114 15.52 -4.31 5.38
C SER A 114 14.39 -5.19 4.82
N GLN A 115 13.14 -4.86 5.12
CA GLN A 115 11.93 -5.54 4.61
C GLN A 115 11.38 -4.89 3.34
N GLU A 116 11.86 -3.71 2.98
CA GLU A 116 11.44 -2.98 1.79
C GLU A 116 12.27 -3.37 0.56
N ASP A 117 11.74 -3.11 -0.65
CA ASP A 117 12.54 -3.17 -1.87
C ASP A 117 13.66 -2.12 -1.77
N GLU A 118 14.91 -2.51 -2.09
CA GLU A 118 16.06 -1.61 -1.98
C GLU A 118 15.87 -0.31 -2.76
N ARG A 119 15.14 -0.35 -3.86
CA ARG A 119 14.83 0.82 -4.70
C ARG A 119 13.80 1.73 -4.05
N GLU A 120 12.81 1.15 -3.36
CA GLU A 120 11.80 1.91 -2.60
C GLU A 120 12.45 2.62 -1.42
N ALA A 121 13.30 1.92 -0.66
CA ALA A 121 14.07 2.49 0.45
C ALA A 121 15.01 3.62 -0.05
N GLN A 122 15.74 3.41 -1.15
CA GLN A 122 16.60 4.43 -1.74
C GLN A 122 15.78 5.66 -2.22
N ALA A 123 14.62 5.46 -2.81
CA ALA A 123 13.75 6.54 -3.27
C ALA A 123 13.25 7.40 -2.10
N ALA A 124 12.92 6.77 -0.97
CA ALA A 124 12.45 7.45 0.23
C ALA A 124 13.48 8.44 0.80
N GLU A 125 14.79 8.16 0.70
CA GLU A 125 15.86 9.06 1.13
C GLU A 125 15.84 10.42 0.38
N TYR A 126 15.31 10.43 -0.84
CA TYR A 126 15.19 11.61 -1.69
C TYR A 126 13.76 12.17 -1.75
N ASN A 127 12.86 11.74 -0.86
CA ASN A 127 11.45 12.09 -0.85
C ASN A 127 10.73 11.80 -2.18
N LEU A 128 11.11 10.72 -2.84
CA LEU A 128 10.49 10.21 -4.04
C LEU A 128 9.46 9.12 -3.66
N ASN A 129 8.27 9.19 -4.25
CA ASN A 129 7.30 8.11 -4.11
C ASN A 129 7.55 7.08 -5.22
N TYR A 130 8.18 5.99 -4.87
CA TYR A 130 8.51 4.89 -5.78
C TYR A 130 7.84 3.59 -5.34
N VAL A 131 7.32 2.84 -6.30
CA VAL A 131 6.84 1.47 -6.11
C VAL A 131 7.35 0.63 -7.28
N ALA A 132 8.03 -0.47 -6.98
CA ALA A 132 8.51 -1.42 -7.98
C ALA A 132 7.35 -2.23 -8.58
N LEU A 133 7.37 -2.45 -9.88
CA LEU A 133 6.39 -3.26 -10.62
C LEU A 133 7.08 -4.20 -11.59
N ASP A 134 6.37 -5.25 -12.02
CA ASP A 134 6.88 -6.25 -12.95
C ASP A 134 6.68 -5.82 -14.42
N GLY A 135 7.43 -4.83 -14.87
CA GLY A 135 7.31 -4.31 -16.22
C GLY A 135 8.63 -4.04 -16.92
N ASN A 136 8.56 -3.39 -18.07
CA ASN A 136 9.74 -3.08 -18.90
C ASN A 136 9.81 -1.62 -19.36
N ILE A 137 8.85 -0.80 -18.95
CA ILE A 137 8.83 0.64 -19.23
C ILE A 137 8.89 1.39 -17.90
N GLY A 138 10.03 2.03 -17.65
CA GLY A 138 10.18 2.92 -16.51
C GLY A 138 9.32 4.16 -16.69
N CYS A 139 8.63 4.58 -15.63
CA CYS A 139 7.76 5.77 -15.64
C CYS A 139 8.27 6.80 -14.65
N MET A 140 8.39 8.06 -15.06
CA MET A 140 8.71 9.21 -14.21
C MET A 140 7.69 10.31 -14.45
N VAL A 141 6.99 10.72 -13.42
CA VAL A 141 5.97 11.78 -13.50
C VAL A 141 6.04 12.71 -12.30
N ASN A 142 5.32 13.84 -12.36
CA ASN A 142 5.11 14.72 -11.21
C ASN A 142 3.62 14.76 -10.85
N GLY A 143 3.28 14.02 -9.81
CA GLY A 143 1.94 13.90 -9.27
C GLY A 143 1.34 12.50 -9.41
N ALA A 144 0.86 11.96 -8.30
CA ALA A 144 0.37 10.59 -8.21
C ALA A 144 -0.78 10.26 -9.19
N GLY A 145 -1.71 11.20 -9.39
CA GLY A 145 -2.81 11.03 -10.36
C GLY A 145 -2.29 10.94 -11.80
N LEU A 146 -1.27 11.76 -12.15
CA LEU A 146 -0.63 11.71 -13.46
C LEU A 146 0.13 10.39 -13.65
N ALA A 147 0.77 9.88 -12.58
CA ALA A 147 1.47 8.60 -12.60
C ALA A 147 0.51 7.46 -12.92
N MET A 148 -0.62 7.38 -12.22
CA MET A 148 -1.62 6.33 -12.44
C MET A 148 -2.17 6.40 -13.87
N GLY A 149 -2.58 7.58 -14.35
CA GLY A 149 -3.06 7.75 -15.72
C GLY A 149 -2.00 7.42 -16.78
N THR A 150 -0.72 7.73 -16.52
CA THR A 150 0.39 7.39 -17.42
C THR A 150 0.58 5.87 -17.50
N MET A 151 0.56 5.18 -16.37
CA MET A 151 0.67 3.72 -16.34
C MET A 151 -0.50 3.03 -17.03
N ASP A 152 -1.72 3.54 -16.87
CA ASP A 152 -2.91 3.02 -17.57
C ASP A 152 -2.76 3.17 -19.09
N LEU A 153 -2.27 4.33 -19.57
CA LEU A 153 -2.00 4.54 -20.97
C LEU A 153 -0.91 3.60 -21.52
N VAL A 154 0.16 3.39 -20.76
CA VAL A 154 1.21 2.42 -21.11
C VAL A 154 0.61 1.03 -21.30
N LYS A 155 -0.23 0.59 -20.35
CA LYS A 155 -0.91 -0.72 -20.44
C LYS A 155 -1.89 -0.79 -21.62
N LEU A 156 -2.67 0.26 -21.84
CA LEU A 156 -3.63 0.33 -22.94
C LEU A 156 -2.94 0.16 -24.31
N HIS A 157 -1.69 0.63 -24.44
CA HIS A 157 -0.91 0.53 -25.67
C HIS A 157 0.00 -0.71 -25.71
N GLY A 158 -0.23 -1.69 -24.83
CA GLY A 158 0.48 -2.99 -24.83
C GLY A 158 1.83 -2.98 -24.15
N GLY A 159 2.21 -1.89 -23.46
CA GLY A 159 3.41 -1.84 -22.60
C GLY A 159 3.13 -2.33 -21.18
N ASN A 160 4.20 -2.56 -20.41
CA ASN A 160 4.11 -2.92 -19.02
C ASN A 160 4.94 -1.93 -18.18
N PRO A 161 4.30 -1.14 -17.28
CA PRO A 161 5.02 -0.25 -16.37
C PRO A 161 5.94 -1.05 -15.44
N ALA A 162 7.20 -0.63 -15.34
CA ALA A 162 8.20 -1.23 -14.44
C ALA A 162 8.16 -0.62 -13.03
N ASN A 163 7.58 0.54 -12.90
CA ASN A 163 7.47 1.25 -11.64
C ASN A 163 6.36 2.30 -11.66
N PHE A 164 5.88 2.64 -10.46
CA PHE A 164 5.27 3.93 -10.17
C PHE A 164 6.38 4.85 -9.65
N LEU A 165 6.47 6.08 -10.14
CA LEU A 165 7.38 7.09 -9.59
C LEU A 165 6.79 8.49 -9.75
N ASP A 166 6.54 9.12 -8.61
CA ASP A 166 6.15 10.52 -8.52
C ASP A 166 7.30 11.33 -7.90
N VAL A 167 7.87 12.23 -8.68
CA VAL A 167 8.94 13.12 -8.21
C VAL A 167 8.42 14.32 -7.42
N GLY A 168 7.11 14.47 -7.28
CA GLY A 168 6.48 15.58 -6.58
C GLY A 168 6.59 16.93 -7.28
N GLY A 169 5.95 17.96 -6.71
CA GLY A 169 5.93 19.31 -7.26
C GLY A 169 7.21 20.12 -6.99
N GLY A 170 8.03 19.73 -6.02
CA GLY A 170 9.26 20.41 -5.60
C GLY A 170 10.54 19.69 -5.98
N ALA A 171 10.54 18.85 -7.02
CA ALA A 171 11.69 18.03 -7.39
C ALA A 171 12.95 18.84 -7.66
N THR A 172 14.03 18.52 -6.93
CA THR A 172 15.37 19.08 -7.16
C THR A 172 16.08 18.30 -8.26
N LYS A 173 17.18 18.86 -8.78
CA LYS A 173 18.02 18.16 -9.77
C LYS A 173 18.56 16.85 -9.21
N GLU A 174 18.93 16.86 -7.94
CA GLU A 174 19.47 15.71 -7.22
C GLU A 174 18.41 14.60 -7.13
N ALA A 175 17.18 14.93 -6.69
CA ALA A 175 16.08 13.97 -6.60
C ALA A 175 15.74 13.36 -7.98
N VAL A 176 15.71 14.19 -9.04
CA VAL A 176 15.48 13.71 -10.40
C VAL A 176 16.61 12.81 -10.89
N SER A 177 17.87 13.14 -10.56
CA SER A 177 19.03 12.31 -10.89
C SER A 177 18.95 10.94 -10.22
N GLU A 178 18.62 10.89 -8.92
CA GLU A 178 18.47 9.64 -8.20
C GLU A 178 17.26 8.84 -8.72
N ALA A 179 16.16 9.51 -9.05
CA ALA A 179 15.02 8.87 -9.70
C ALA A 179 15.41 8.11 -10.99
N PHE A 180 16.25 8.74 -11.84
CA PHE A 180 16.77 8.07 -13.04
C PHE A 180 17.66 6.88 -12.69
N LYS A 181 18.55 7.01 -11.71
CA LYS A 181 19.45 5.92 -11.31
C LYS A 181 18.63 4.73 -10.80
N ILE A 182 17.61 4.99 -9.99
CA ILE A 182 16.71 3.95 -9.46
C ILE A 182 15.99 3.24 -10.61
N ILE A 183 15.37 3.97 -11.55
CA ILE A 183 14.70 3.35 -12.71
C ILE A 183 15.67 2.53 -13.55
N LEU A 184 16.86 3.05 -13.83
CA LEU A 184 17.84 2.41 -14.69
C LEU A 184 18.62 1.28 -14.01
N SER A 185 18.55 1.16 -12.68
CA SER A 185 19.11 0.01 -11.96
C SER A 185 18.33 -1.27 -12.21
N ASP A 186 17.07 -1.17 -12.67
CA ASP A 186 16.28 -2.32 -13.04
C ASP A 186 16.65 -2.80 -14.44
N SER A 187 17.27 -3.96 -14.51
CA SER A 187 17.70 -4.58 -15.78
C SER A 187 16.56 -4.97 -16.72
N ALA A 188 15.32 -5.03 -16.21
CA ALA A 188 14.13 -5.30 -17.02
C ALA A 188 13.65 -4.06 -17.79
N VAL A 189 14.10 -2.86 -17.40
CA VAL A 189 13.69 -1.60 -18.04
C VAL A 189 14.39 -1.43 -19.40
N ASN A 190 13.60 -1.40 -20.46
CA ASN A 190 14.07 -1.19 -21.84
C ASN A 190 13.85 0.24 -22.34
N ALA A 191 12.93 0.97 -21.75
CA ALA A 191 12.60 2.35 -22.10
C ALA A 191 12.10 3.11 -20.87
N VAL A 192 12.27 4.44 -20.88
CA VAL A 192 11.76 5.33 -19.82
C VAL A 192 10.81 6.34 -20.44
N LEU A 193 9.59 6.40 -19.91
CA LEU A 193 8.58 7.40 -20.23
C LEU A 193 8.56 8.49 -19.17
N ILE A 194 8.84 9.72 -19.58
CA ILE A 194 8.82 10.89 -18.71
C ILE A 194 7.61 11.75 -19.09
N ASN A 195 6.67 11.90 -18.16
CA ASN A 195 5.47 12.70 -18.35
C ASN A 195 5.35 13.74 -17.25
N ILE A 196 5.69 14.98 -17.57
CA ILE A 196 5.75 16.08 -16.62
C ILE A 196 4.73 17.15 -16.94
N PHE A 197 3.87 17.43 -15.98
CA PHE A 197 2.99 18.59 -16.03
C PHE A 197 3.74 19.84 -15.55
N GLY A 198 4.11 20.69 -16.48
CA GLY A 198 5.08 21.80 -16.29
C GLY A 198 4.53 23.04 -15.60
N GLY A 199 3.75 22.89 -14.53
CA GLY A 199 3.24 24.01 -13.74
C GLY A 199 4.23 24.46 -12.64
N ILE A 200 4.61 23.53 -11.79
CA ILE A 200 5.49 23.78 -10.62
C ILE A 200 6.90 23.28 -10.90
N VAL A 201 7.03 22.11 -11.55
CA VAL A 201 8.33 21.53 -11.92
C VAL A 201 8.79 22.08 -13.27
N SER A 202 10.05 22.51 -13.34
CA SER A 202 10.66 22.97 -14.60
C SER A 202 10.98 21.80 -15.53
N CYS A 203 10.29 21.71 -16.65
CA CYS A 203 10.60 20.72 -17.69
C CYS A 203 12.05 20.85 -18.20
N ALA A 204 12.61 22.05 -18.24
CA ALA A 204 13.99 22.27 -18.63
C ALA A 204 14.98 21.63 -17.65
N THR A 205 14.67 21.65 -16.35
CA THR A 205 15.48 20.98 -15.33
C THR A 205 15.45 19.46 -15.52
N ILE A 206 14.26 18.90 -15.74
CA ILE A 206 14.11 17.45 -16.00
C ILE A 206 14.86 17.05 -17.27
N ALA A 207 14.68 17.79 -18.36
CA ALA A 207 15.36 17.53 -19.62
C ALA A 207 16.88 17.56 -19.49
N ALA A 208 17.43 18.56 -18.80
CA ALA A 208 18.87 18.67 -18.59
C ALA A 208 19.45 17.47 -17.82
N VAL A 209 18.75 16.98 -16.81
CA VAL A 209 19.15 15.80 -16.04
C VAL A 209 19.01 14.54 -16.90
N SER A 210 17.93 14.40 -17.66
CA SER A 210 17.71 13.26 -18.56
C SER A 210 18.82 13.10 -19.57
N TYR A 211 19.29 14.20 -20.19
CA TYR A 211 20.39 14.20 -21.16
C TYR A 211 21.72 13.74 -20.55
N THR A 212 21.96 13.98 -19.28
CA THR A 212 23.21 13.57 -18.62
C THR A 212 23.21 12.11 -18.18
N HIS A 213 22.05 11.50 -17.98
CA HIS A 213 21.90 10.13 -17.48
C HIS A 213 21.47 9.12 -18.57
N LEU A 214 20.78 9.59 -19.60
CA LEU A 214 20.42 8.81 -20.78
C LEU A 214 21.42 9.13 -21.90
N THR A 215 22.65 8.70 -21.78
CA THR A 215 23.55 8.69 -22.94
C THR A 215 23.01 7.67 -23.93
N LEU A 216 22.31 8.15 -24.96
CA LEU A 216 22.01 7.35 -26.11
C LEU A 216 23.34 6.85 -26.68
N PRO A 217 23.52 5.53 -26.97
CA PRO A 217 24.66 5.08 -27.68
C PRO A 217 24.66 5.79 -29.05
N THR A 218 25.61 6.67 -29.24
CA THR A 218 25.90 7.24 -30.57
C THR A 218 26.50 6.12 -31.40
N THR A 219 25.69 5.54 -32.27
CA THR A 219 26.12 4.69 -33.35
C THR A 219 26.86 5.50 -34.38
#